data_5511dfb1fd6b6c1d3a1431503b67d0d1
#
_entry.id   5511dfb1fd6b6c1d3a1431503b67d0d1
#
_cell.length_a   1.000
_cell.length_b   1.000
_cell.length_c   1.000
_cell.angle_alpha   90.00
_cell.angle_beta   90.00
_cell.angle_gamma   90.00
#
_symmetry.space_group_name_H-M   'P 1'
#
loop_
_entity.id
_entity.type
_entity.pdbx_description
1 polymer ?
#
loop_
_entity_poly.entity_id
_entity_poly.type
_entity_poly.pdbx_seq_one_letter_code
_entity_poly.pdbx_strand_id
1 'polypeptide(L)'
;PGNEAVVMKKVREVLAGFDSQQEVSISFLDNQIRNRYNQEQQLSRILLAGALLAIILSVMGLFALSLFSIQDRTKEIGVRKVLGGSISAVTGTLVWSITKWTLIAIPIGAIPAYWVMAKWLANFAYKTNLSWWMFIPAGCIAVSIALLTVIFQVIRVANKNPVESLRYE
;
A
#
# COMPACT_ATOMS: atom_id res chain seq x y z
N PRO A 1 25.02 -34.26 -0.57
CA PRO A 1 25.50 -33.09 0.17
C PRO A 1 26.79 -33.49 0.92
N GLY A 2 27.88 -33.69 0.23
CA GLY A 2 29.15 -34.10 0.87
C GLY A 2 30.36 -33.94 -0.04
N ASN A 3 30.17 -33.84 -1.35
CA ASN A 3 31.25 -33.82 -2.32
C ASN A 3 31.61 -32.40 -2.86
N GLU A 4 30.88 -31.39 -2.46
CA GLU A 4 31.03 -30.03 -3.00
C GLU A 4 32.39 -29.41 -2.63
N ALA A 5 32.79 -29.56 -1.37
CA ALA A 5 34.08 -29.05 -0.89
C ALA A 5 35.28 -29.77 -1.57
N VAL A 6 35.16 -31.06 -1.85
CA VAL A 6 36.20 -31.86 -2.53
C VAL A 6 36.31 -31.49 -4.01
N VAL A 7 35.17 -31.27 -4.66
CA VAL A 7 35.12 -30.84 -6.07
C VAL A 7 35.69 -29.43 -6.20
N MET A 8 35.34 -28.51 -5.30
CA MET A 8 35.89 -27.15 -5.28
C MET A 8 37.40 -27.13 -5.10
N LYS A 9 37.93 -27.99 -4.21
CA LYS A 9 39.37 -28.09 -4.00
C LYS A 9 40.08 -28.58 -5.25
N LYS A 10 39.56 -29.60 -5.92
CA LYS A 10 40.14 -30.13 -7.16
C LYS A 10 40.04 -29.12 -8.32
N VAL A 11 38.93 -28.43 -8.48
CA VAL A 11 38.75 -27.40 -9.54
C VAL A 11 39.70 -26.25 -9.31
N ARG A 12 39.85 -25.78 -8.04
CA ARG A 12 40.81 -24.72 -7.71
C ARG A 12 42.24 -25.15 -7.96
N GLU A 13 42.63 -26.41 -7.66
CA GLU A 13 43.95 -26.96 -7.89
C GLU A 13 44.29 -27.04 -9.38
N VAL A 14 43.35 -27.45 -10.19
CA VAL A 14 43.49 -27.49 -11.67
C VAL A 14 43.60 -26.10 -12.27
N LEU A 15 42.80 -25.16 -11.82
CA LEU A 15 42.80 -23.76 -12.33
C LEU A 15 44.01 -22.99 -11.86
N ALA A 16 44.54 -23.23 -10.67
CA ALA A 16 45.81 -22.63 -10.20
C ALA A 16 47.03 -23.03 -11.02
N GLY A 17 46.95 -24.15 -11.76
CA GLY A 17 47.97 -24.57 -12.69
C GLY A 17 47.96 -23.86 -14.06
N PHE A 18 46.88 -23.15 -14.38
CA PHE A 18 46.70 -22.52 -15.71
C PHE A 18 47.03 -21.01 -15.73
N ASP A 19 46.78 -20.28 -14.65
CA ASP A 19 47.11 -18.86 -14.59
C ASP A 19 47.23 -18.38 -13.14
N SER A 20 48.43 -18.02 -12.74
CA SER A 20 48.77 -17.60 -11.36
C SER A 20 48.47 -16.13 -11.06
N GLN A 21 47.95 -15.35 -12.03
CA GLN A 21 47.67 -13.92 -11.85
C GLN A 21 46.19 -13.55 -11.76
N GLN A 22 45.28 -14.46 -12.01
CA GLN A 22 43.86 -14.17 -11.93
C GLN A 22 43.21 -14.93 -10.77
N GLU A 23 42.79 -14.21 -9.72
CA GLU A 23 41.94 -14.79 -8.68
C GLU A 23 40.63 -15.29 -9.31
N VAL A 24 40.58 -16.57 -9.64
CA VAL A 24 39.35 -17.18 -10.15
C VAL A 24 38.40 -17.38 -8.98
N SER A 25 37.47 -16.48 -8.82
CA SER A 25 36.39 -16.63 -7.83
C SER A 25 35.40 -17.68 -8.32
N ILE A 26 35.63 -18.91 -7.91
CA ILE A 26 34.71 -20.04 -8.17
C ILE A 26 33.58 -19.91 -7.15
N SER A 27 32.44 -19.40 -7.59
CA SER A 27 31.21 -19.44 -6.78
C SER A 27 30.21 -20.39 -7.42
N PHE A 28 29.58 -21.25 -6.61
CA PHE A 28 28.49 -22.06 -7.13
C PHE A 28 27.38 -21.14 -7.62
N LEU A 29 26.85 -21.43 -8.80
CA LEU A 29 25.70 -20.76 -9.38
C LEU A 29 24.52 -20.70 -8.38
N ASP A 30 24.39 -21.77 -7.58
CA ASP A 30 23.37 -21.88 -6.52
C ASP A 30 23.53 -20.80 -5.44
N ASN A 31 24.77 -20.47 -5.03
CA ASN A 31 25.02 -19.39 -4.07
C ASN A 31 24.74 -18.00 -4.65
N GLN A 32 25.01 -17.79 -5.93
CA GLN A 32 24.66 -16.52 -6.60
C GLN A 32 23.15 -16.37 -6.75
N ILE A 33 22.45 -17.44 -7.09
CA ILE A 33 20.98 -17.47 -7.18
C ILE A 33 20.37 -17.22 -5.79
N ARG A 34 20.86 -17.88 -4.76
CA ARG A 34 20.41 -17.67 -3.36
C ARG A 34 20.62 -16.24 -2.88
N ASN A 35 21.78 -15.65 -3.15
CA ASN A 35 22.07 -14.28 -2.74
C ASN A 35 21.15 -13.26 -3.46
N ARG A 36 20.89 -13.45 -4.75
CA ARG A 36 19.92 -12.62 -5.48
C ARG A 36 18.51 -12.79 -4.92
N TYR A 37 18.10 -14.02 -4.64
CA TYR A 37 16.78 -14.30 -4.06
C TYR A 37 16.60 -13.66 -2.67
N ASN A 38 17.64 -13.70 -1.84
CA ASN A 38 17.65 -13.06 -0.53
C ASN A 38 17.55 -11.53 -0.64
N GLN A 39 18.25 -10.91 -1.59
CA GLN A 39 18.17 -9.46 -1.83
C GLN A 39 16.76 -9.05 -2.28
N GLU A 40 16.13 -9.81 -3.17
CA GLU A 40 14.78 -9.54 -3.64
C GLU A 40 13.74 -9.72 -2.51
N GLN A 41 13.89 -10.74 -1.66
CA GLN A 41 13.04 -10.89 -0.48
C GLN A 41 13.20 -9.74 0.51
N GLN A 42 14.42 -9.27 0.73
CA GLN A 42 14.71 -8.14 1.60
C GLN A 42 14.06 -6.86 1.06
N LEU A 43 14.19 -6.59 -0.23
CA LEU A 43 13.55 -5.48 -0.91
C LEU A 43 12.02 -5.57 -0.80
N SER A 44 11.45 -6.74 -1.04
CA SER A 44 10.01 -6.99 -0.90
C SER A 44 9.49 -6.69 0.52
N ARG A 45 10.25 -7.08 1.56
CA ARG A 45 9.88 -6.77 2.96
C ARG A 45 9.93 -5.27 3.24
N ILE A 46 10.94 -4.56 2.74
CA ILE A 46 11.07 -3.11 2.90
C ILE A 46 9.92 -2.41 2.20
N LEU A 47 9.59 -2.81 0.96
CA LEU A 47 8.47 -2.26 0.21
C LEU A 47 7.12 -2.52 0.90
N LEU A 48 6.93 -3.73 1.46
CA LEU A 48 5.73 -4.06 2.23
C LEU A 48 5.60 -3.19 3.48
N ALA A 49 6.68 -3.01 4.24
CA ALA A 49 6.69 -2.16 5.42
C ALA A 49 6.39 -0.70 5.06
N GLY A 50 7.00 -0.18 3.98
CA GLY A 50 6.71 1.15 3.45
C GLY A 50 5.26 1.32 3.01
N ALA A 51 4.69 0.32 2.33
CA ALA A 51 3.30 0.32 1.92
C ALA A 51 2.34 0.33 3.13
N LEU A 52 2.62 -0.46 4.16
CA LEU A 52 1.82 -0.46 5.40
C LEU A 52 1.87 0.90 6.10
N LEU A 53 3.04 1.51 6.21
CA LEU A 53 3.18 2.87 6.76
C LEU A 53 2.41 3.90 5.94
N ALA A 54 2.47 3.83 4.61
CA ALA A 54 1.74 4.73 3.72
C ALA A 54 0.22 4.57 3.91
N ILE A 55 -0.29 3.34 4.08
CA ILE A 55 -1.70 3.08 4.35
C ILE A 55 -2.11 3.70 5.70
N ILE A 56 -1.31 3.49 6.76
CA ILE A 56 -1.60 4.05 8.09
C ILE A 56 -1.66 5.59 8.02
N LEU A 57 -0.69 6.24 7.40
CA LEU A 57 -0.65 7.68 7.24
C LEU A 57 -1.85 8.20 6.41
N SER A 58 -2.23 7.48 5.34
CA SER A 58 -3.39 7.81 4.51
C SER A 58 -4.69 7.72 5.30
N VAL A 59 -4.87 6.67 6.11
CA VAL A 59 -6.03 6.52 6.98
C VAL A 59 -6.09 7.63 8.03
N MET A 60 -4.95 8.00 8.64
CA MET A 60 -4.89 9.12 9.59
C MET A 60 -5.24 10.46 8.91
N GLY A 61 -4.73 10.71 7.71
CA GLY A 61 -5.05 11.91 6.94
C GLY A 61 -6.54 11.98 6.57
N LEU A 62 -7.09 10.86 6.09
CA LEU A 62 -8.52 10.78 5.77
C LEU A 62 -9.38 10.95 7.03
N PHE A 63 -8.93 10.40 8.15
CA PHE A 63 -9.58 10.56 9.44
C PHE A 63 -9.65 12.03 9.86
N ALA A 64 -8.55 12.77 9.79
CA ALA A 64 -8.50 14.18 10.15
C ALA A 64 -9.39 15.05 9.23
N LEU A 65 -9.30 14.86 7.91
CA LEU A 65 -10.11 15.59 6.94
C LEU A 65 -11.61 15.31 7.11
N SER A 66 -11.96 14.07 7.41
CA SER A 66 -13.35 13.68 7.64
C SER A 66 -13.90 14.29 8.93
N LEU A 67 -13.12 14.33 10.02
CA LEU A 67 -13.52 15.03 11.25
C LEU A 67 -13.78 16.52 10.98
N PHE A 68 -12.88 17.18 10.29
CA PHE A 68 -13.04 18.59 9.94
C PHE A 68 -14.31 18.83 9.12
N SER A 69 -14.52 18.05 8.06
CA SER A 69 -15.73 18.15 7.22
C SER A 69 -17.03 17.91 7.99
N ILE A 70 -17.02 17.05 9.00
CA ILE A 70 -18.18 16.77 9.85
C ILE A 70 -18.42 17.96 10.80
N GLN A 71 -17.36 18.52 11.41
CA GLN A 71 -17.46 19.66 12.30
C GLN A 71 -18.07 20.89 11.60
N ASP A 72 -17.61 21.19 10.40
CA ASP A 72 -18.16 22.30 9.60
C ASP A 72 -19.65 22.15 9.28
N ARG A 73 -20.16 20.90 9.23
CA ARG A 73 -21.56 20.62 8.92
C ARG A 73 -22.40 20.23 10.13
N THR A 74 -21.84 20.29 11.33
CA THR A 74 -22.53 19.86 12.56
C THR A 74 -23.79 20.68 12.81
N LYS A 75 -23.77 21.98 12.54
CA LYS A 75 -24.96 22.87 12.66
C LYS A 75 -26.07 22.46 11.67
N GLU A 76 -25.71 22.17 10.42
CA GLU A 76 -26.66 21.72 9.39
C GLU A 76 -27.28 20.35 9.76
N ILE A 77 -26.46 19.45 10.28
CA ILE A 77 -26.90 18.12 10.77
C ILE A 77 -27.86 18.28 11.94
N GLY A 78 -27.54 19.15 12.91
CA GLY A 78 -28.37 19.45 14.07
C GLY A 78 -29.74 19.99 13.69
N VAL A 79 -29.80 21.01 12.82
CA VAL A 79 -31.03 21.60 12.32
C VAL A 79 -31.89 20.57 11.59
N ARG A 80 -31.32 19.77 10.69
CA ARG A 80 -32.06 18.73 9.97
C ARG A 80 -32.59 17.63 10.90
N LYS A 81 -31.86 17.28 11.97
CA LYS A 81 -32.28 16.31 12.97
C LYS A 81 -33.49 16.83 13.77
N VAL A 82 -33.50 18.11 14.15
CA VAL A 82 -34.63 18.75 14.87
C VAL A 82 -35.86 18.85 13.96
N LEU A 83 -35.69 19.08 12.66
CA LEU A 83 -36.77 19.11 11.66
C LEU A 83 -37.26 17.71 11.23
N GLY A 84 -36.82 16.63 11.90
CA GLY A 84 -37.23 15.26 11.59
C GLY A 84 -36.54 14.63 10.37
N GLY A 85 -35.48 15.25 9.87
CA GLY A 85 -34.67 14.73 8.76
C GLY A 85 -33.92 13.47 9.15
N SER A 86 -33.88 12.51 8.22
CA SER A 86 -33.17 11.25 8.39
C SER A 86 -31.66 11.47 8.46
N ILE A 87 -31.01 10.95 9.52
CA ILE A 87 -29.55 10.96 9.69
C ILE A 87 -28.85 10.29 8.49
N SER A 88 -29.50 9.27 7.92
CA SER A 88 -28.96 8.53 6.77
C SER A 88 -28.75 9.38 5.51
N ALA A 89 -29.62 10.36 5.24
CA ALA A 89 -29.47 11.25 4.09
C ALA A 89 -28.24 12.16 4.22
N VAL A 90 -27.98 12.69 5.41
CA VAL A 90 -26.81 13.53 5.68
C VAL A 90 -25.52 12.69 5.64
N THR A 91 -25.57 11.48 6.24
CA THR A 91 -24.47 10.52 6.19
C THR A 91 -24.13 10.16 4.75
N GLY A 92 -25.12 9.88 3.90
CA GLY A 92 -24.92 9.55 2.50
C GLY A 92 -24.21 10.68 1.73
N THR A 93 -24.60 11.93 1.95
CA THR A 93 -23.97 13.08 1.30
C THR A 93 -22.50 13.26 1.70
N LEU A 94 -22.18 13.06 2.97
CA LEU A 94 -20.81 13.15 3.49
C LEU A 94 -19.94 12.00 2.95
N VAL A 95 -20.44 10.77 3.02
CA VAL A 95 -19.75 9.60 2.48
C VAL A 95 -19.49 9.78 0.98
N TRP A 96 -20.48 10.21 0.21
CA TRP A 96 -20.33 10.47 -1.23
C TRP A 96 -19.29 11.55 -1.51
N SER A 97 -19.32 12.65 -0.75
CA SER A 97 -18.36 13.76 -0.91
C SER A 97 -16.90 13.32 -0.78
N ILE A 98 -16.60 12.38 0.12
CA ILE A 98 -15.24 11.88 0.34
C ILE A 98 -14.92 10.76 -0.65
N THR A 99 -15.87 9.86 -0.90
CA THR A 99 -15.67 8.71 -1.80
C THR A 99 -15.38 9.14 -3.23
N LYS A 100 -16.02 10.19 -3.74
CA LYS A 100 -15.76 10.70 -5.09
C LYS A 100 -14.30 11.11 -5.29
N TRP A 101 -13.67 11.73 -4.29
CA TRP A 101 -12.26 12.11 -4.37
C TRP A 101 -11.33 10.90 -4.33
N THR A 102 -11.68 9.87 -3.55
CA THR A 102 -10.96 8.60 -3.53
C THR A 102 -11.03 7.89 -4.88
N LEU A 103 -12.20 7.88 -5.53
CA LEU A 103 -12.38 7.30 -6.86
C LEU A 103 -11.54 8.02 -7.93
N ILE A 104 -11.40 9.33 -7.83
CA ILE A 104 -10.55 10.13 -8.75
C ILE A 104 -9.07 9.86 -8.47
N ALA A 105 -8.67 9.71 -7.20
CA ALA A 105 -7.29 9.47 -6.82
C ALA A 105 -6.76 8.11 -7.29
N ILE A 106 -7.61 7.08 -7.41
CA ILE A 106 -7.21 5.73 -7.84
C ILE A 106 -6.54 5.74 -9.23
N PRO A 107 -7.17 6.24 -10.30
CA PRO A 107 -6.52 6.25 -11.62
C PRO A 107 -5.30 7.15 -11.66
N ILE A 108 -5.31 8.29 -10.93
CA ILE A 108 -4.16 9.18 -10.84
C ILE A 108 -2.96 8.48 -10.19
N GLY A 109 -3.18 7.65 -9.18
CA GLY A 109 -2.14 6.85 -8.54
C GLY A 109 -1.74 5.61 -9.34
N ALA A 110 -2.69 4.97 -10.03
CA ALA A 110 -2.46 3.75 -10.78
C ALA A 110 -1.55 3.96 -12.01
N ILE A 111 -1.67 5.09 -12.70
CA ILE A 111 -0.87 5.39 -13.90
C ILE A 111 0.63 5.42 -13.58
N PRO A 112 1.14 6.25 -12.65
CA PRO A 112 2.56 6.26 -12.30
C PRO A 112 3.00 4.94 -11.65
N ALA A 113 2.16 4.29 -10.86
CA ALA A 113 2.45 2.98 -10.27
C ALA A 113 2.68 1.92 -11.35
N TYR A 114 1.83 1.88 -12.39
CA TYR A 114 2.00 0.99 -13.54
C TYR A 114 3.34 1.26 -14.24
N TRP A 115 3.67 2.52 -14.50
CA TRP A 115 4.89 2.90 -15.22
C TRP A 115 6.16 2.52 -14.44
N VAL A 116 6.20 2.82 -13.14
CA VAL A 116 7.32 2.46 -12.27
C VAL A 116 7.47 0.95 -12.17
N MET A 117 6.37 0.21 -11.97
CA MET A 117 6.39 -1.24 -11.86
C MET A 117 6.78 -1.91 -13.18
N ALA A 118 6.30 -1.42 -14.31
CA ALA A 118 6.68 -1.93 -15.64
C ALA A 118 8.18 -1.75 -15.89
N LYS A 119 8.72 -0.58 -15.54
CA LYS A 119 10.16 -0.30 -15.66
C LYS A 119 10.99 -1.20 -14.72
N TRP A 120 10.51 -1.44 -13.51
CA TRP A 120 11.18 -2.31 -12.56
C TRP A 120 11.17 -3.78 -13.04
N LEU A 121 10.02 -4.27 -13.51
CA LEU A 121 9.89 -5.63 -14.07
C LEU A 121 10.74 -5.85 -15.32
N ALA A 122 11.02 -4.81 -16.10
CA ALA A 122 11.87 -4.91 -17.29
C ALA A 122 13.31 -5.35 -16.96
N ASN A 123 13.76 -5.17 -15.73
CA ASN A 123 15.10 -5.57 -15.26
C ASN A 123 15.20 -7.06 -14.88
N PHE A 124 14.08 -7.78 -14.85
CA PHE A 124 14.08 -9.20 -14.53
C PHE A 124 14.19 -10.07 -15.77
N ALA A 125 14.98 -11.15 -15.68
CA ALA A 125 15.16 -12.11 -16.77
C ALA A 125 13.85 -12.87 -17.10
N TYR A 126 13.02 -13.14 -16.10
CA TYR A 126 11.67 -13.69 -16.27
C TYR A 126 10.64 -12.58 -16.12
N LYS A 127 10.18 -12.07 -17.26
CA LYS A 127 9.18 -11.00 -17.30
C LYS A 127 7.78 -11.58 -17.05
N THR A 128 7.20 -11.22 -15.93
CA THR A 128 5.75 -11.39 -15.71
C THR A 128 5.04 -10.20 -16.33
N ASN A 129 4.06 -10.45 -17.18
CA ASN A 129 3.24 -9.38 -17.75
C ASN A 129 2.42 -8.72 -16.65
N LEU A 130 2.64 -7.42 -16.43
CA LEU A 130 1.77 -6.62 -15.58
C LEU A 130 0.40 -6.53 -16.24
N SER A 131 -0.57 -7.21 -15.67
CA SER A 131 -1.95 -7.10 -16.09
C SER A 131 -2.63 -5.96 -15.34
N TRP A 132 -3.38 -5.11 -16.06
CA TRP A 132 -4.22 -4.06 -15.48
C TRP A 132 -5.22 -4.60 -14.45
N TRP A 133 -5.60 -5.85 -14.58
CA TRP A 133 -6.44 -6.59 -13.63
C TRP A 133 -5.90 -6.56 -12.18
N MET A 134 -4.59 -6.47 -11.96
CA MET A 134 -3.98 -6.42 -10.62
C MET A 134 -4.30 -5.11 -9.87
N PHE A 135 -4.62 -4.03 -10.59
CA PHE A 135 -4.96 -2.73 -9.99
C PHE A 135 -6.41 -2.68 -9.49
N ILE A 136 -7.30 -3.54 -10.00
CA ILE A 136 -8.70 -3.59 -9.56
C ILE A 136 -8.82 -3.97 -8.08
N PRO A 137 -8.27 -5.12 -7.61
CA PRO A 137 -8.35 -5.47 -6.20
C PRO A 137 -7.67 -4.44 -5.28
N ALA A 138 -6.56 -3.85 -5.71
CA ALA A 138 -5.91 -2.78 -4.95
C ALA A 138 -6.82 -1.54 -4.81
N GLY A 139 -7.48 -1.13 -5.88
CA GLY A 139 -8.47 -0.06 -5.87
C GLY A 139 -9.68 -0.39 -5.00
N CYS A 140 -10.22 -1.60 -5.08
CA CYS A 140 -11.32 -2.05 -4.22
C CYS A 140 -10.96 -2.03 -2.74
N ILE A 141 -9.76 -2.47 -2.38
CA ILE A 141 -9.26 -2.42 -0.99
C ILE A 141 -9.13 -0.96 -0.53
N ALA A 142 -8.57 -0.08 -1.35
CA ALA A 142 -8.42 1.33 -1.01
C ALA A 142 -9.77 2.01 -0.77
N VAL A 143 -10.76 1.78 -1.66
CA VAL A 143 -12.13 2.30 -1.49
C VAL A 143 -12.79 1.72 -0.23
N SER A 144 -12.62 0.43 0.03
CA SER A 144 -13.19 -0.21 1.22
C SER A 144 -12.63 0.39 2.51
N ILE A 145 -11.32 0.60 2.59
CA ILE A 145 -10.67 1.24 3.76
C ILE A 145 -11.19 2.67 3.93
N ALA A 146 -11.28 3.44 2.86
CA ALA A 146 -11.79 4.81 2.89
C ALA A 146 -13.25 4.86 3.38
N LEU A 147 -14.12 4.01 2.82
CA LEU A 147 -15.52 3.92 3.22
C LEU A 147 -15.67 3.54 4.69
N LEU A 148 -14.98 2.49 5.15
CA LEU A 148 -15.03 2.05 6.53
C LEU A 148 -14.57 3.16 7.49
N THR A 149 -13.51 3.88 7.16
CA THR A 149 -13.00 4.99 7.97
C THR A 149 -14.04 6.10 8.11
N VAL A 150 -14.65 6.51 6.99
CA VAL A 150 -15.65 7.59 6.97
C VAL A 150 -16.95 7.19 7.67
N ILE A 151 -17.47 6.00 7.37
CA ILE A 151 -18.71 5.48 7.97
C ILE A 151 -18.56 5.39 9.49
N PHE A 152 -17.44 4.84 9.96
CA PHE A 152 -17.16 4.74 11.40
C PHE A 152 -17.19 6.11 12.08
N GLN A 153 -16.60 7.14 11.47
CA GLN A 153 -16.60 8.48 12.03
C GLN A 153 -17.97 9.13 12.03
N VAL A 154 -18.69 9.02 10.91
CA VAL A 154 -20.04 9.62 10.81
C VAL A 154 -20.98 9.00 11.85
N ILE A 155 -20.95 7.67 12.03
CA ILE A 155 -21.75 6.99 13.05
C ILE A 155 -21.37 7.47 14.46
N ARG A 156 -20.06 7.60 14.73
CA ARG A 156 -19.56 8.08 16.02
C ARG A 156 -20.04 9.49 16.34
N VAL A 157 -20.06 10.39 15.36
CA VAL A 157 -20.52 11.77 15.55
C VAL A 157 -22.04 11.87 15.60
N ALA A 158 -22.75 11.11 14.75
CA ALA A 158 -24.21 11.08 14.76
C ALA A 158 -24.80 10.55 16.08
N ASN A 159 -24.07 9.71 16.79
CA ASN A 159 -24.45 9.19 18.11
C ASN A 159 -24.12 10.14 19.27
N LYS A 160 -23.37 11.23 19.04
CA LYS A 160 -23.17 12.26 20.06
C LYS A 160 -24.47 13.04 20.32
N ASN A 161 -24.68 13.40 21.57
CA ASN A 161 -25.90 14.10 22.02
C ASN A 161 -25.99 15.48 21.35
N PRO A 162 -27.08 15.81 20.64
CA PRO A 162 -27.21 17.11 19.93
C PRO A 162 -27.25 18.29 20.91
N VAL A 163 -27.58 18.09 22.19
CA VAL A 163 -27.62 19.15 23.20
C VAL A 163 -26.25 19.72 23.51
N GLU A 164 -25.18 18.93 23.43
CA GLU A 164 -23.81 19.41 23.64
C GLU A 164 -23.30 20.26 22.47
N SER A 165 -23.76 19.98 21.26
CA SER A 165 -23.32 20.73 20.06
C SER A 165 -23.94 22.12 19.94
N LEU A 166 -25.05 22.40 20.67
CA LEU A 166 -25.71 23.69 20.72
C LEU A 166 -25.28 24.54 21.95
N ARG A 167 -24.56 23.96 22.92
CA ARG A 167 -24.15 24.61 24.17
C ARG A 167 -22.80 25.34 24.11
N TYR A 168 -22.03 25.11 23.06
CA TYR A 168 -20.76 25.79 22.84
C TYR A 168 -20.94 27.05 21.97
N GLU A 169 -21.62 28.03 22.47
CA GLU A 169 -21.49 29.46 22.19
C GLU A 169 -21.24 30.21 23.48
#